data_e306d0a1edf426cb6b11d1dd27345d1f
#
_entry.id   e306d0a1edf426cb6b11d1dd27345d1f
#
_cell.length_a   1.000
_cell.length_b   1.000
_cell.length_c   1.000
_cell.angle_alpha   90.00
_cell.angle_beta   90.00
_cell.angle_gamma   90.00
#
_symmetry.space_group_name_H-M   'P 1'
#
loop_
_entity.id
_entity.type
_entity.pdbx_description
1 polymer ?
#
loop_
_entity_poly.entity_id
_entity_poly.type
_entity_poly.pdbx_seq_one_letter_code
_entity_poly.pdbx_strand_id
1 'polypeptide(L)'
;AFPNPFNPVTQIRFSIPQSETQNPTLVGVYDLNGTLIETLSNGYLDAGNHQVIWNAGTHPSGMYFIRMQSGHFDKTIKTMLIK
;
A
#
# COMPACT_ATOMS: atom_id res chain seq x y z
N ALA A 1 17.63 10.92 -14.57
CA ALA A 1 17.27 10.79 -13.81
C ALA A 1 16.84 9.58 -13.30
N PHE A 2 17.08 9.36 -13.27
CA PHE A 2 16.78 8.55 -12.62
C PHE A 2 15.63 8.67 -12.04
N PRO A 3 15.16 8.04 -11.34
CA PRO A 3 13.73 7.91 -11.33
C PRO A 3 13.11 9.21 -11.78
N ASN A 4 12.04 9.12 -12.45
CA ASN A 4 11.35 10.29 -12.90
C ASN A 4 10.76 11.00 -11.69
N PRO A 5 11.24 12.16 -11.28
CA PRO A 5 10.73 12.82 -10.09
C PRO A 5 9.32 13.34 -10.25
N PHE A 6 8.81 13.43 -11.47
CA PHE A 6 7.46 13.92 -11.71
C PHE A 6 6.41 12.83 -11.63
N ASN A 7 6.84 11.59 -11.46
CA ASN A 7 5.90 10.46 -11.46
C ASN A 7 6.41 9.35 -10.56
N PRO A 8 6.53 9.61 -9.28
CA PRO A 8 7.07 8.62 -8.34
C PRO A 8 6.12 7.44 -8.23
N VAL A 9 6.65 6.25 -8.44
CA VAL A 9 5.91 5.02 -8.41
C VAL A 9 6.60 4.07 -7.46
N THR A 10 5.84 3.46 -6.58
CA THR A 10 6.35 2.52 -5.58
C THR A 10 5.61 1.20 -5.72
N GLN A 11 6.39 0.11 -5.71
CA GLN A 11 5.82 -1.23 -5.63
C GLN A 11 5.72 -1.64 -4.17
N ILE A 12 4.55 -2.13 -3.79
CA ILE A 12 4.34 -2.66 -2.46
C ILE A 12 4.10 -4.15 -2.59
N ARG A 13 4.92 -4.95 -1.92
CA ARG A 13 4.83 -6.40 -1.93
C ARG A 13 4.37 -6.89 -0.57
N PHE A 14 3.49 -7.88 -0.58
CA PHE A 14 2.98 -8.45 0.65
C PHE A 14 2.56 -9.89 0.41
N SER A 15 2.40 -10.63 1.50
CA SER A 15 1.96 -12.01 1.45
C SER A 15 0.66 -12.16 2.22
N ILE A 16 -0.27 -12.93 1.65
CA ILE A 16 -1.53 -13.24 2.31
C ILE A 16 -1.40 -14.63 2.93
N PRO A 17 -1.57 -14.75 4.25
CA PRO A 17 -1.58 -16.06 4.90
C PRO A 17 -2.75 -16.91 4.42
N GLN A 18 -2.55 -18.21 4.39
CA GLN A 18 -3.61 -19.15 3.99
C GLN A 18 -4.88 -18.97 4.84
N SER A 19 -4.70 -18.64 6.11
CA SER A 19 -5.83 -18.48 7.03
C SER A 19 -6.69 -17.26 6.73
N GLU A 20 -6.22 -16.32 5.90
CA GLU A 20 -6.92 -15.06 5.64
C GLU A 20 -7.53 -14.99 4.25
N THR A 21 -7.52 -16.08 3.48
CA THR A 21 -8.04 -16.05 2.12
C THR A 21 -9.56 -15.86 2.04
N GLN A 22 -10.27 -16.07 3.14
CA GLN A 22 -11.73 -15.88 3.17
C GLN A 22 -12.13 -14.48 3.58
N ASN A 23 -11.16 -13.62 3.84
CA ASN A 23 -11.41 -12.24 4.21
C ASN A 23 -10.92 -11.31 3.10
N PRO A 24 -11.63 -10.21 2.85
CA PRO A 24 -11.13 -9.25 1.87
C PRO A 24 -9.86 -8.59 2.39
N THR A 25 -8.96 -8.28 1.47
CA THR A 25 -7.73 -7.59 1.78
C THR A 25 -7.86 -6.13 1.39
N LEU A 26 -7.58 -5.25 2.33
CA LEU A 26 -7.55 -3.82 2.09
C LEU A 26 -6.10 -3.34 2.16
N VAL A 27 -5.66 -2.69 1.09
CA VAL A 27 -4.35 -2.03 1.07
C VAL A 27 -4.60 -0.55 0.85
N GLY A 28 -4.32 0.25 1.86
CA GLY A 28 -4.58 1.68 1.84
C GLY A 28 -3.35 2.49 2.13
N VAL A 29 -3.33 3.71 1.61
CA VAL A 29 -2.27 4.68 1.86
C VAL A 29 -2.83 5.75 2.79
N TYR A 30 -2.09 6.02 3.86
CA TYR A 30 -2.47 6.98 4.89
C TYR A 30 -1.41 8.06 5.01
N ASP A 31 -1.83 9.27 5.31
CA ASP A 31 -0.90 10.37 5.59
C ASP A 31 -0.46 10.36 7.06
N LEU A 32 0.34 11.34 7.45
CA LEU A 32 0.83 11.44 8.83
C LEU A 32 -0.28 11.64 9.86
N ASN A 33 -1.42 12.15 9.44
CA ASN A 33 -2.55 12.38 10.34
C ASN A 33 -3.40 11.13 10.50
N GLY A 34 -3.06 10.04 9.80
CA GLY A 34 -3.85 8.82 9.85
C GLY A 34 -5.05 8.84 8.91
N THR A 35 -5.10 9.78 7.99
CA THR A 35 -6.19 9.88 7.04
C THR A 35 -5.92 8.99 5.85
N LEU A 36 -6.91 8.16 5.49
CA LEU A 36 -6.83 7.34 4.30
C LEU A 36 -6.93 8.25 3.07
N ILE A 37 -5.88 8.28 2.27
CA ILE A 37 -5.84 9.15 1.10
C ILE A 37 -6.02 8.38 -0.21
N GLU A 38 -5.78 7.08 -0.20
CA GLU A 38 -5.94 6.28 -1.41
C GLU A 38 -6.09 4.80 -1.05
N THR A 39 -6.94 4.09 -1.79
CA THR A 39 -7.08 2.64 -1.66
C THR A 39 -6.44 1.99 -2.87
N LEU A 40 -5.45 1.12 -2.62
CA LEU A 40 -4.72 0.46 -3.69
C LEU A 40 -5.31 -0.89 -4.05
N SER A 41 -5.91 -1.57 -3.09
CA SER A 41 -6.55 -2.86 -3.32
C SER A 41 -7.63 -3.07 -2.28
N ASN A 42 -8.76 -3.60 -2.73
CA ASN A 42 -9.86 -3.92 -1.82
C ASN A 42 -10.63 -5.09 -2.41
N GLY A 43 -10.39 -6.29 -1.89
CA GLY A 43 -11.06 -7.48 -2.38
C GLY A 43 -10.39 -8.73 -1.89
N TYR A 44 -10.92 -9.87 -2.32
CA TYR A 44 -10.40 -11.18 -1.92
C TYR A 44 -9.16 -11.49 -2.73
N LEU A 45 -8.12 -11.97 -2.04
CA LEU A 45 -6.88 -12.39 -2.67
C LEU A 45 -6.53 -13.80 -2.22
N ASP A 46 -5.89 -14.55 -3.11
CA ASP A 46 -5.41 -15.89 -2.80
C ASP A 46 -4.22 -15.82 -1.84
N ALA A 47 -3.95 -16.93 -1.17
CA ALA A 47 -2.75 -17.05 -0.36
C ALA A 47 -1.51 -16.88 -1.23
N GLY A 48 -0.46 -16.33 -0.66
CA GLY A 48 0.81 -16.18 -1.34
C GLY A 48 1.21 -14.73 -1.54
N ASN A 49 2.11 -14.53 -2.48
CA ASN A 49 2.73 -13.24 -2.70
C ASN A 49 1.93 -12.40 -3.68
N HIS A 50 1.76 -11.13 -3.33
CA HIS A 50 1.06 -10.16 -4.16
C HIS A 50 1.85 -8.87 -4.21
N GLN A 51 1.54 -8.05 -5.21
CA GLN A 51 2.10 -6.71 -5.26
C GLN A 51 1.06 -5.74 -5.78
N VAL A 52 1.15 -4.51 -5.30
CA VAL A 52 0.35 -3.40 -5.80
C VAL A 52 1.29 -2.25 -6.10
N ILE A 53 0.83 -1.35 -6.95
CA ILE A 53 1.63 -0.20 -7.37
C ILE A 53 0.94 1.06 -6.89
N TRP A 54 1.69 1.90 -6.20
CA TRP A 54 1.21 3.22 -5.81
C TRP A 54 1.88 4.26 -6.68
N ASN A 55 1.08 4.95 -7.47
CA ASN A 55 1.53 6.09 -8.25
C ASN A 55 1.19 7.35 -7.45
N ALA A 56 2.19 7.92 -6.82
CA ALA A 56 2.03 9.03 -5.90
C ALA A 56 2.28 10.38 -6.55
N GLY A 57 2.19 10.46 -7.87
CA GLY A 57 2.57 11.67 -8.61
C GLY A 57 1.77 12.91 -8.23
N THR A 58 0.54 12.74 -7.73
CA THR A 58 -0.31 13.87 -7.35
C THR A 58 -0.22 14.25 -5.88
N HIS A 59 0.53 13.48 -5.08
CA HIS A 59 0.63 13.73 -3.65
C HIS A 59 1.91 14.51 -3.34
N PRO A 60 1.90 15.33 -2.29
CA PRO A 60 3.09 16.07 -1.90
C PRO A 60 4.15 15.14 -1.31
N SER A 61 5.40 15.58 -1.38
CA SER A 61 6.50 14.87 -0.74
C SER A 61 6.24 14.77 0.76
N GLY A 62 6.64 13.67 1.35
CA GLY A 62 6.46 13.47 2.78
C GLY A 62 6.40 12.01 3.16
N MET A 63 6.04 11.76 4.40
CA MET A 63 5.94 10.42 4.95
C MET A 63 4.53 9.88 4.79
N TYR A 64 4.43 8.64 4.36
CA TYR A 64 3.14 7.96 4.19
C TYR A 64 3.21 6.57 4.80
N PHE A 65 2.05 6.05 5.16
CA PHE A 65 1.93 4.70 5.70
C PHE A 65 1.06 3.87 4.78
N ILE A 66 1.51 2.68 4.48
CA ILE A 66 0.74 1.73 3.67
C ILE A 66 0.32 0.61 4.60
N ARG A 67 -0.97 0.47 4.78
CA ARG A 67 -1.53 -0.51 5.69
C ARG A 67 -2.25 -1.60 4.91
N MET A 68 -1.92 -2.84 5.23
CA MET A 68 -2.52 -4.03 4.63
C MET A 68 -3.27 -4.77 5.71
N GLN A 69 -4.58 -4.97 5.50
CA GLN A 69 -5.44 -5.63 6.46
C GLN A 69 -6.24 -6.74 5.79
N SER A 70 -6.28 -7.92 6.41
CA SER A 70 -7.06 -9.04 5.93
C SER A 70 -7.39 -9.92 7.13
N GLY A 71 -8.61 -9.83 7.66
CA GLY A 71 -8.98 -10.54 8.86
C GLY A 71 -8.10 -10.14 10.02
N HIS A 72 -7.35 -11.10 10.57
CA HIS A 72 -6.43 -10.84 11.67
C HIS A 72 -5.04 -10.38 11.20
N PHE A 73 -4.81 -10.43 9.90
CA PHE A 73 -3.55 -9.96 9.34
C PHE A 73 -3.57 -8.45 9.22
N ASP A 74 -2.59 -7.79 9.82
CA ASP A 74 -2.52 -6.34 9.81
C ASP A 74 -1.04 -5.95 9.80
N LYS A 75 -0.62 -5.28 8.75
CA LYS A 75 0.77 -4.87 8.58
C LYS A 75 0.82 -3.45 8.05
N THR A 76 1.69 -2.64 8.61
CA THR A 76 1.88 -1.25 8.16
C THR A 76 3.34 -1.05 7.79
N ILE A 77 3.57 -0.45 6.62
CA ILE A 77 4.91 -0.07 6.18
C ILE A 77 4.95 1.45 6.07
N LYS A 78 6.08 1.99 6.48
CA LYS A 78 6.33 3.42 6.37
C LYS A 78 7.11 3.66 5.08
N THR A 79 6.70 4.66 4.31
CA THR A 79 7.40 5.01 3.08
C THR A 79 7.55 6.52 2.98
N MET A 80 8.66 6.94 2.38
CA MET A 80 8.93 8.35 2.17
C MET A 80 8.76 8.66 0.70
N LEU A 81 7.91 9.64 0.40
CA LEU A 81 7.73 10.12 -0.96
C LEU A 81 8.59 11.34 -1.17
N ILE A 82 9.50 11.25 -2.12
CA ILE A 82 10.41 12.33 -2.46
C ILE A 82 10.24 12.64 -3.95
N LYS A 83 9.89 13.84 -4.22
CA LYS A 83 9.72 14.31 -5.61
C LYS A 83 10.89 15.17 -6.04
#